data_54a8afee0b03f7df08e4ca815077b13c
#
_entry.id   54a8afee0b03f7df08e4ca815077b13c
#
_cell.length_a   1.000
_cell.length_b   1.000
_cell.length_c   1.000
_cell.angle_alpha   90.00
_cell.angle_beta   90.00
_cell.angle_gamma   90.00
#
_symmetry.space_group_name_H-M   'P 1'
#
loop_
_entity.id
_entity.type
_entity.pdbx_description
1 polymer ?
#
loop_
_entity_poly.entity_id
_entity_poly.type
_entity_poly.pdbx_seq_one_letter_code
_entity_poly.pdbx_strand_id
1 'polypeptide(L)'
;WGTKFEDIKAEGIKYDLFHQLGGAILFSQRVISFFREQGYGNLVHLSSIQGVSAPKFEHYEGTKMVSPIEYSAIKSGIISITRYLAQSCKNQNIRVNCISPGGILDNQPEIFLEKYNSECSSKGMMDACDLGGTIIYLLSSMSQYVNGQNIVIDDGWIL
;
A
#
# COMPACT_ATOMS: atom_id res chain seq x y z
N TRP A 1 -5.07 8.82 15.34
CA TRP A 1 -5.41 8.63 13.93
C TRP A 1 -6.36 7.47 13.77
N GLY A 2 -7.44 7.65 12.97
CA GLY A 2 -8.48 6.67 12.70
C GLY A 2 -9.65 6.70 13.70
N THR A 3 -10.73 6.01 13.32
CA THR A 3 -11.96 5.87 14.12
C THR A 3 -12.11 4.41 14.53
N LYS A 4 -12.54 4.15 15.77
CA LYS A 4 -12.84 2.79 16.23
C LYS A 4 -13.99 2.20 15.42
N PHE A 5 -13.98 0.88 15.24
CA PHE A 5 -14.96 0.19 14.40
C PHE A 5 -16.41 0.52 14.79
N GLU A 6 -16.69 0.58 16.09
CA GLU A 6 -18.03 0.85 16.66
C GLU A 6 -18.51 2.29 16.43
N ASP A 7 -17.58 3.23 16.18
CA ASP A 7 -17.87 4.67 16.09
C ASP A 7 -17.88 5.17 14.61
N ILE A 8 -17.71 4.26 13.65
CA ILE A 8 -17.62 4.61 12.24
C ILE A 8 -18.93 5.18 11.72
N LYS A 9 -18.86 6.30 11.01
CA LYS A 9 -20.00 6.97 10.37
C LYS A 9 -19.95 6.78 8.85
N ALA A 10 -21.10 6.63 8.24
CA ALA A 10 -21.24 6.43 6.79
C ALA A 10 -20.56 7.53 5.96
N GLU A 11 -20.61 8.78 6.42
CA GLU A 11 -19.97 9.93 5.76
C GLU A 11 -18.45 9.81 5.77
N GLY A 12 -17.84 9.33 6.87
CA GLY A 12 -16.41 9.07 6.96
C GLY A 12 -15.98 7.98 5.96
N ILE A 13 -16.70 6.87 5.93
CA ILE A 13 -16.43 5.79 4.94
C ILE A 13 -16.52 6.31 3.51
N LYS A 14 -17.57 7.05 3.17
CA LYS A 14 -17.73 7.64 1.83
C LYS A 14 -16.55 8.55 1.48
N TYR A 15 -16.15 9.40 2.43
CA TYR A 15 -15.03 10.31 2.25
C TYR A 15 -13.72 9.56 1.99
N ASP A 16 -13.37 8.62 2.86
CA ASP A 16 -12.11 7.89 2.77
C ASP A 16 -12.05 6.97 1.54
N LEU A 17 -13.11 6.21 1.26
CA LEU A 17 -13.18 5.37 0.07
C LEU A 17 -13.11 6.20 -1.22
N PHE A 18 -13.81 7.32 -1.29
CA PHE A 18 -13.79 8.16 -2.49
C PHE A 18 -12.44 8.83 -2.69
N HIS A 19 -11.85 9.43 -1.65
CA HIS A 19 -10.60 10.17 -1.79
C HIS A 19 -9.39 9.27 -1.97
N GLN A 20 -9.31 8.16 -1.24
CA GLN A 20 -8.14 7.29 -1.30
C GLN A 20 -8.26 6.24 -2.41
N LEU A 21 -9.31 5.40 -2.39
CA LEU A 21 -9.47 4.35 -3.40
C LEU A 21 -9.99 4.92 -4.73
N GLY A 22 -11.02 5.73 -4.68
CA GLY A 22 -11.55 6.44 -5.86
C GLY A 22 -10.50 7.34 -6.49
N GLY A 23 -9.74 8.09 -5.67
CA GLY A 23 -8.61 8.90 -6.13
C GLY A 23 -7.55 8.09 -6.86
N ALA A 24 -7.17 6.93 -6.31
CA ALA A 24 -6.22 6.03 -6.97
C ALA A 24 -6.73 5.53 -8.33
N ILE A 25 -8.03 5.21 -8.44
CA ILE A 25 -8.66 4.79 -9.71
C ILE A 25 -8.63 5.93 -10.73
N LEU A 26 -9.08 7.12 -10.34
CA LEU A 26 -9.17 8.28 -11.24
C LEU A 26 -7.78 8.77 -11.70
N PHE A 27 -6.81 8.78 -10.79
CA PHE A 27 -5.42 9.08 -11.13
C PHE A 27 -4.85 8.07 -12.12
N SER A 28 -5.04 6.77 -11.83
CA SER A 28 -4.57 5.70 -12.71
C SER A 28 -5.21 5.77 -14.09
N GLN A 29 -6.50 6.10 -14.18
CA GLN A 29 -7.21 6.30 -15.45
C GLN A 29 -6.49 7.34 -16.32
N ARG A 30 -6.11 8.47 -15.74
CA ARG A 30 -5.42 9.55 -16.47
C ARG A 30 -3.99 9.14 -16.86
N VAL A 31 -3.26 8.54 -15.96
CA VAL A 31 -1.88 8.10 -16.22
C VAL A 31 -1.84 7.01 -17.31
N ILE A 32 -2.75 6.03 -17.24
CA ILE A 32 -2.82 4.96 -18.26
C ILE A 32 -3.21 5.53 -19.62
N SER A 33 -4.12 6.51 -19.69
CA SER A 33 -4.44 7.20 -20.95
C SER A 33 -3.19 7.83 -21.56
N PHE A 34 -2.44 8.58 -20.77
CA PHE A 34 -1.17 9.17 -21.20
C PHE A 34 -0.14 8.12 -21.65
N PHE A 35 0.00 7.00 -20.93
CA PHE A 35 0.89 5.92 -21.31
C PHE A 35 0.50 5.25 -22.62
N ARG A 36 -0.80 5.14 -22.91
CA ARG A 36 -1.28 4.64 -24.21
C ARG A 36 -0.92 5.56 -25.36
N GLU A 37 -1.01 6.86 -25.15
CA GLU A 37 -0.63 7.86 -26.17
C GLU A 37 0.89 7.84 -26.44
N GLN A 38 1.71 7.70 -25.42
CA GLN A 38 3.18 7.63 -25.61
C GLN A 38 3.69 6.23 -26.03
N GLY A 39 2.87 5.17 -25.93
CA GLY A 39 3.21 3.82 -26.35
C GLY A 39 3.98 2.97 -25.33
N TYR A 40 4.24 3.48 -24.12
CA TYR A 40 4.87 2.75 -23.02
C TYR A 40 4.51 3.37 -21.68
N GLY A 41 4.68 2.61 -20.58
CA GLY A 41 4.45 3.16 -19.25
C GLY A 41 4.79 2.20 -18.11
N ASN A 42 4.97 2.77 -16.93
CA ASN A 42 5.23 2.02 -15.72
C ASN A 42 4.62 2.74 -14.51
N LEU A 43 3.61 2.12 -13.90
CA LEU A 43 2.89 2.65 -12.75
C LEU A 43 3.18 1.76 -11.54
N VAL A 44 3.55 2.39 -10.42
CA VAL A 44 3.71 1.70 -9.14
C VAL A 44 2.73 2.29 -8.13
N HIS A 45 1.78 1.49 -7.70
CA HIS A 45 0.86 1.84 -6.62
C HIS A 45 1.50 1.61 -5.25
N LEU A 46 1.05 2.41 -4.27
CA LEU A 46 1.46 2.28 -2.87
C LEU A 46 0.27 1.79 -2.04
N SER A 47 0.33 0.51 -1.64
CA SER A 47 -0.60 -0.11 -0.71
C SER A 47 -0.04 -0.10 0.73
N SER A 48 -0.19 -1.20 1.46
CA SER A 48 0.29 -1.43 2.82
C SER A 48 0.26 -2.93 3.12
N ILE A 49 1.02 -3.40 4.11
CA ILE A 49 0.83 -4.73 4.69
C ILE A 49 -0.62 -4.94 5.16
N GLN A 50 -1.33 -3.90 5.61
CA GLN A 50 -2.75 -4.01 5.97
C GLN A 50 -3.69 -4.24 4.76
N GLY A 51 -3.19 -4.14 3.54
CA GLY A 51 -3.88 -4.64 2.35
C GLY A 51 -3.66 -6.13 2.09
N VAL A 52 -2.73 -6.76 2.77
CA VAL A 52 -2.31 -8.17 2.61
C VAL A 52 -2.71 -9.01 3.81
N SER A 53 -2.54 -8.47 5.02
CA SER A 53 -2.80 -9.13 6.30
C SER A 53 -3.63 -8.24 7.21
N ALA A 54 -4.31 -8.84 8.19
CA ALA A 54 -4.98 -8.08 9.23
C ALA A 54 -3.97 -7.35 10.13
N PRO A 55 -4.34 -6.19 10.70
CA PRO A 55 -3.51 -5.56 11.73
C PRO A 55 -3.45 -6.44 12.98
N LYS A 56 -2.30 -6.44 13.66
CA LYS A 56 -2.13 -7.05 14.98
C LYS A 56 -2.61 -6.04 16.03
N PHE A 57 -3.85 -6.18 16.50
CA PHE A 57 -4.52 -5.19 17.35
C PHE A 57 -3.83 -4.99 18.70
N GLU A 58 -3.14 -6.00 19.20
CA GLU A 58 -2.34 -5.94 20.42
C GLU A 58 -1.23 -4.88 20.39
N HIS A 59 -0.77 -4.50 19.19
CA HIS A 59 0.24 -3.43 19.05
C HIS A 59 -0.32 -2.05 19.42
N TYR A 60 -1.63 -1.87 19.27
CA TYR A 60 -2.30 -0.60 19.55
C TYR A 60 -2.69 -0.42 21.02
N GLU A 61 -2.67 -1.51 21.82
CA GLU A 61 -3.00 -1.47 23.24
C GLU A 61 -2.02 -0.60 24.01
N GLY A 62 -2.58 0.26 24.90
CA GLY A 62 -1.80 1.24 25.65
C GLY A 62 -1.47 2.51 24.88
N THR A 63 -1.94 2.64 23.64
CA THR A 63 -1.77 3.83 22.80
C THR A 63 -3.10 4.52 22.50
N LYS A 64 -3.03 5.72 21.92
CA LYS A 64 -4.20 6.43 21.35
C LYS A 64 -4.39 6.11 19.86
N MET A 65 -3.56 5.24 19.28
CA MET A 65 -3.64 4.87 17.88
C MET A 65 -4.75 3.85 17.65
N VAL A 66 -5.33 3.89 16.46
CA VAL A 66 -6.37 2.96 16.00
C VAL A 66 -6.01 2.50 14.58
N SER A 67 -6.29 1.26 14.25
CA SER A 67 -6.24 0.77 12.87
C SER A 67 -7.65 0.74 12.29
N PRO A 68 -8.04 1.72 11.44
CA PRO A 68 -9.40 1.79 10.93
C PRO A 68 -9.63 0.73 9.83
N ILE A 69 -10.83 0.13 9.83
CA ILE A 69 -11.16 -0.95 8.89
C ILE A 69 -11.15 -0.47 7.43
N GLU A 70 -11.59 0.76 7.18
CA GLU A 70 -11.61 1.35 5.84
C GLU A 70 -10.20 1.43 5.25
N TYR A 71 -9.16 1.63 6.08
CA TYR A 71 -7.78 1.62 5.61
C TYR A 71 -7.39 0.27 5.02
N SER A 72 -7.67 -0.83 5.73
CA SER A 72 -7.40 -2.18 5.23
C SER A 72 -8.18 -2.48 3.94
N ALA A 73 -9.46 -2.08 3.88
CA ALA A 73 -10.29 -2.24 2.68
C ALA A 73 -9.73 -1.46 1.49
N ILE A 74 -9.33 -0.19 1.69
CA ILE A 74 -8.73 0.66 0.67
C ILE A 74 -7.42 0.05 0.17
N LYS A 75 -6.54 -0.38 1.06
CA LYS A 75 -5.22 -0.92 0.70
C LYS A 75 -5.34 -2.26 -0.04
N SER A 76 -6.27 -3.14 0.36
CA SER A 76 -6.62 -4.34 -0.42
C SER A 76 -7.19 -3.97 -1.80
N GLY A 77 -8.04 -2.95 -1.87
CA GLY A 77 -8.57 -2.42 -3.12
C GLY A 77 -7.48 -1.93 -4.07
N ILE A 78 -6.44 -1.24 -3.57
CA ILE A 78 -5.29 -0.79 -4.36
C ILE A 78 -4.52 -1.98 -4.97
N ILE A 79 -4.33 -3.07 -4.24
CA ILE A 79 -3.73 -4.29 -4.78
C ILE A 79 -4.60 -4.89 -5.89
N SER A 80 -5.92 -4.88 -5.71
CA SER A 80 -6.89 -5.40 -6.69
C SER A 80 -6.88 -4.56 -7.98
N ILE A 81 -6.95 -3.23 -7.89
CA ILE A 81 -6.90 -2.35 -9.08
C ILE A 81 -5.56 -2.44 -9.82
N THR A 82 -4.45 -2.71 -9.12
CA THR A 82 -3.16 -2.97 -9.74
C THR A 82 -3.23 -4.15 -10.71
N ARG A 83 -3.77 -5.28 -10.25
CA ARG A 83 -3.95 -6.49 -11.08
C ARG A 83 -4.90 -6.25 -12.24
N TYR A 84 -6.02 -5.55 -11.97
CA TYR A 84 -6.98 -5.19 -13.01
C TYR A 84 -6.32 -4.35 -14.11
N LEU A 85 -5.58 -3.30 -13.75
CA LEU A 85 -4.92 -2.41 -14.71
C LEU A 85 -3.80 -3.12 -15.46
N ALA A 86 -2.98 -3.94 -14.80
CA ALA A 86 -1.97 -4.75 -15.47
C ALA A 86 -2.57 -5.65 -16.57
N GLN A 87 -3.71 -6.27 -16.27
CA GLN A 87 -4.43 -7.10 -17.23
C GLN A 87 -5.09 -6.27 -18.35
N SER A 88 -5.66 -5.10 -18.01
CA SER A 88 -6.29 -4.23 -19.02
C SER A 88 -5.31 -3.59 -19.99
N CYS A 89 -4.02 -3.51 -19.59
CA CYS A 89 -2.92 -2.99 -20.41
C CYS A 89 -2.15 -4.09 -21.16
N LYS A 90 -2.69 -5.31 -21.24
CA LYS A 90 -2.06 -6.43 -21.93
C LYS A 90 -1.71 -6.03 -23.40
N ASN A 91 -0.50 -6.36 -23.83
CA ASN A 91 0.04 -6.05 -25.17
C ASN A 91 0.26 -4.53 -25.45
N GLN A 92 0.30 -3.68 -24.42
CA GLN A 92 0.44 -2.22 -24.60
C GLN A 92 1.79 -1.66 -24.13
N ASN A 93 2.79 -2.52 -23.82
CA ASN A 93 4.07 -2.10 -23.24
C ASN A 93 3.90 -1.20 -21.97
N ILE A 94 2.87 -1.48 -21.19
CA ILE A 94 2.57 -0.78 -19.93
C ILE A 94 2.59 -1.81 -18.82
N ARG A 95 3.32 -1.51 -17.75
CA ARG A 95 3.37 -2.33 -16.54
C ARG A 95 2.74 -1.58 -15.37
N VAL A 96 2.00 -2.32 -14.54
CA VAL A 96 1.39 -1.78 -13.32
C VAL A 96 1.69 -2.73 -12.17
N ASN A 97 2.40 -2.25 -11.17
CA ASN A 97 2.75 -3.03 -9.97
C ASN A 97 2.36 -2.28 -8.70
N CYS A 98 2.46 -2.93 -7.58
CA CYS A 98 2.17 -2.40 -6.26
C CYS A 98 3.29 -2.73 -5.30
N ILE A 99 3.54 -1.85 -4.34
CA ILE A 99 4.31 -2.16 -3.14
C ILE A 99 3.42 -2.06 -1.92
N SER A 100 3.62 -2.97 -0.96
CA SER A 100 2.94 -3.02 0.32
C SER A 100 3.95 -2.87 1.45
N PRO A 101 4.27 -1.64 1.85
CA PRO A 101 5.18 -1.40 2.96
C PRO A 101 4.59 -1.86 4.29
N GLY A 102 5.47 -2.28 5.21
CA GLY A 102 5.23 -2.33 6.64
C GLY A 102 5.15 -0.93 7.25
N GLY A 103 5.29 -0.85 8.55
CA GLY A 103 5.31 0.42 9.27
C GLY A 103 6.49 1.28 8.84
N ILE A 104 6.22 2.58 8.66
CA ILE A 104 7.24 3.61 8.39
C ILE A 104 7.33 4.50 9.64
N LEU A 105 8.54 4.77 10.10
CA LEU A 105 8.78 5.61 11.28
C LEU A 105 8.24 7.03 11.07
N ASP A 106 7.35 7.44 11.96
CA ASP A 106 6.71 8.76 11.98
C ASP A 106 6.23 9.11 13.40
N ASN A 107 7.14 9.17 14.34
CA ASN A 107 6.86 9.54 15.75
C ASN A 107 5.81 8.65 16.45
N GLN A 108 5.72 7.38 16.14
CA GLN A 108 4.86 6.44 16.86
C GLN A 108 5.31 6.31 18.33
N PRO A 109 4.36 6.06 19.27
CA PRO A 109 4.69 5.82 20.67
C PRO A 109 5.65 4.64 20.84
N GLU A 110 6.58 4.75 21.80
CA GLU A 110 7.60 3.72 22.03
C GLU A 110 7.00 2.34 22.31
N ILE A 111 5.92 2.26 23.09
CA ILE A 111 5.20 1.01 23.36
C ILE A 111 4.68 0.33 22.07
N PHE A 112 4.29 1.12 21.06
CA PHE A 112 3.89 0.60 19.75
C PHE A 112 5.11 0.10 18.97
N LEU A 113 6.18 0.86 18.97
CA LEU A 113 7.43 0.50 18.28
C LEU A 113 8.05 -0.78 18.84
N GLU A 114 8.08 -0.94 20.15
CA GLU A 114 8.58 -2.16 20.79
C GLU A 114 7.79 -3.39 20.34
N LYS A 115 6.45 -3.33 20.41
CA LYS A 115 5.57 -4.42 19.98
C LYS A 115 5.69 -4.69 18.48
N TYR A 116 5.73 -3.65 17.65
CA TYR A 116 5.88 -3.79 16.21
C TYR A 116 7.22 -4.46 15.85
N ASN A 117 8.31 -3.98 16.43
CA ASN A 117 9.66 -4.46 16.15
C ASN A 117 9.88 -5.91 16.64
N SER A 118 9.17 -6.35 17.68
CA SER A 118 9.26 -7.74 18.16
C SER A 118 8.73 -8.77 17.15
N GLU A 119 7.90 -8.35 16.21
CA GLU A 119 7.36 -9.18 15.13
C GLU A 119 8.24 -9.16 13.85
N CYS A 120 9.17 -8.24 13.78
CA CYS A 120 10.07 -8.12 12.64
C CYS A 120 11.24 -9.10 12.75
N SER A 121 11.80 -9.48 11.60
CA SER A 121 12.89 -10.47 11.56
C SER A 121 14.23 -9.91 12.04
N SER A 122 14.53 -8.62 11.80
CA SER A 122 15.88 -8.09 12.06
C SER A 122 16.00 -6.59 12.28
N LYS A 123 15.24 -5.76 11.57
CA LYS A 123 15.45 -4.30 11.52
C LYS A 123 14.32 -3.50 12.16
N GLY A 124 13.13 -4.06 12.16
CA GLY A 124 11.94 -3.39 12.69
C GLY A 124 11.28 -2.44 11.69
N MET A 125 10.68 -1.37 12.21
CA MET A 125 9.97 -0.37 11.41
C MET A 125 10.92 0.42 10.53
N MET A 126 10.53 0.66 9.28
CA MET A 126 11.39 1.22 8.23
C MET A 126 11.49 2.75 8.30
N ASP A 127 12.61 3.26 7.81
CA ASP A 127 12.67 4.63 7.30
C ASP A 127 12.05 4.72 5.90
N ALA A 128 11.49 5.88 5.55
CA ALA A 128 10.84 6.07 4.26
C ALA A 128 11.79 5.83 3.06
N CYS A 129 13.09 6.09 3.23
CA CYS A 129 14.10 5.87 2.19
C CYS A 129 14.34 4.38 1.88
N ASP A 130 13.99 3.45 2.79
CA ASP A 130 14.16 2.00 2.59
C ASP A 130 13.30 1.45 1.43
N LEU A 131 12.23 2.15 1.07
CA LEU A 131 11.40 1.83 -0.09
C LEU A 131 12.08 2.15 -1.43
N GLY A 132 13.08 3.04 -1.42
CA GLY A 132 13.68 3.59 -2.64
C GLY A 132 14.22 2.52 -3.58
N GLY A 133 14.91 1.52 -3.06
CA GLY A 133 15.49 0.43 -3.86
C GLY A 133 14.43 -0.35 -4.64
N THR A 134 13.33 -0.72 -3.99
CA THR A 134 12.24 -1.46 -4.63
C THR A 134 11.48 -0.59 -5.64
N ILE A 135 11.27 0.69 -5.34
CA ILE A 135 10.63 1.62 -6.27
C ILE A 135 11.47 1.77 -7.53
N ILE A 136 12.78 2.01 -7.38
CA ILE A 136 13.72 2.13 -8.51
C ILE A 136 13.73 0.83 -9.33
N TYR A 137 13.81 -0.34 -8.67
CA TYR A 137 13.73 -1.64 -9.34
C TYR A 137 12.46 -1.76 -10.19
N LEU A 138 11.29 -1.49 -9.61
CA LEU A 138 10.01 -1.62 -10.31
C LEU A 138 9.86 -0.61 -11.46
N LEU A 139 10.44 0.59 -11.35
CA LEU A 139 10.39 1.61 -12.38
C LEU A 139 11.43 1.41 -13.49
N SER A 140 12.44 0.58 -13.26
CA SER A 140 13.53 0.33 -14.22
C SER A 140 13.24 -0.82 -15.18
N SER A 141 14.11 -1.00 -16.18
CA SER A 141 14.11 -2.14 -17.10
C SER A 141 14.46 -3.48 -16.43
N MET A 142 15.06 -3.47 -15.24
CA MET A 142 15.39 -4.70 -14.50
C MET A 142 14.13 -5.50 -14.09
N SER A 143 12.97 -4.85 -14.03
CA SER A 143 11.70 -5.47 -13.69
C SER A 143 10.76 -5.67 -14.88
N GLN A 144 11.30 -5.74 -16.12
CA GLN A 144 10.48 -5.80 -17.34
C GLN A 144 9.50 -6.99 -17.40
N TYR A 145 9.76 -8.07 -16.67
CA TYR A 145 8.88 -9.24 -16.55
C TYR A 145 8.00 -9.21 -15.29
N VAL A 146 8.10 -8.15 -14.47
CA VAL A 146 7.28 -7.97 -13.26
C VAL A 146 6.09 -7.08 -13.60
N ASN A 147 4.89 -7.67 -13.65
CA ASN A 147 3.65 -6.97 -13.97
C ASN A 147 2.48 -7.55 -13.18
N GLY A 148 1.62 -6.70 -12.63
CA GLY A 148 0.48 -7.09 -11.81
C GLY A 148 0.86 -7.60 -10.41
N GLN A 149 2.11 -7.41 -9.98
CA GLN A 149 2.62 -7.94 -8.71
C GLN A 149 2.45 -6.94 -7.57
N ASN A 150 2.29 -7.49 -6.36
CA ASN A 150 2.38 -6.76 -5.11
C ASN A 150 3.61 -7.22 -4.35
N ILE A 151 4.56 -6.33 -4.12
CA ILE A 151 5.79 -6.62 -3.37
C ILE A 151 5.64 -6.12 -1.95
N VAL A 152 5.71 -7.04 -0.99
CA VAL A 152 5.71 -6.70 0.44
C VAL A 152 7.13 -6.32 0.86
N ILE A 153 7.23 -5.25 1.66
CA ILE A 153 8.50 -4.73 2.19
C ILE A 153 8.24 -4.43 3.67
N ASP A 154 8.52 -5.38 4.57
CA ASP A 154 8.08 -5.30 5.96
C ASP A 154 8.99 -5.98 7.00
N ASP A 155 10.21 -6.36 6.60
CA ASP A 155 11.14 -7.13 7.45
C ASP A 155 10.53 -8.43 8.01
N GLY A 156 9.62 -9.07 7.24
CA GLY A 156 9.00 -10.33 7.62
C GLY A 156 7.86 -10.22 8.63
N TRP A 157 7.35 -9.03 8.90
CA TRP A 157 6.31 -8.76 9.90
C TRP A 157 5.00 -9.56 9.69
N ILE A 158 4.66 -9.90 8.43
CA ILE A 158 3.44 -10.66 8.10
C ILE A 158 3.65 -12.18 8.03
N LEU A 159 4.83 -12.71 8.33
CA LEU A 159 5.14 -14.14 8.28
C LEU A 159 4.53 -14.95 9.42
#